data_ffa14637a0c1ae96f689a3c7789d685c
#
_entry.id   ffa14637a0c1ae96f689a3c7789d685c
#
_cell.length_a   1.000
_cell.length_b   1.000
_cell.length_c   1.000
_cell.angle_alpha   90.00
_cell.angle_beta   90.00
_cell.angle_gamma   90.00
#
_symmetry.space_group_name_H-M   'P 1'
#
loop_
_entity.id
_entity.type
_entity.pdbx_description
1 polymer ?
#
loop_
_entity_poly.entity_id
_entity_poly.type
_entity_poly.pdbx_seq_one_letter_code
_entity_poly.pdbx_strand_id
1 'polypeptide(L)' 'MATQAFRLRPIMKQGTAAGIPETWTHYPSIEDARAGAQLMYRNDRVLRVMAVIDSVGSFVEWIER' A
#
# COMPACT_ATOMS: atom_id res chain seq x y z
N MET A 1 4.73 -7.24 -22.98
CA MET A 1 4.61 -8.01 -21.75
C MET A 1 3.86 -7.22 -20.70
N ALA A 2 2.88 -7.83 -20.10
CA ALA A 2 2.13 -7.17 -19.05
C ALA A 2 3.01 -7.02 -17.81
N THR A 3 3.17 -5.79 -17.34
CA THR A 3 3.83 -5.53 -16.09
C THR A 3 2.78 -5.59 -14.99
N GLN A 4 3.02 -6.41 -13.99
CA GLN A 4 2.10 -6.52 -12.87
C GLN A 4 2.19 -5.29 -12.00
N ALA A 5 1.06 -4.64 -11.77
CA ALA A 5 0.98 -3.49 -10.88
C ALA A 5 0.55 -3.94 -9.48
N PHE A 6 0.96 -3.18 -8.49
CA PHE A 6 0.67 -3.47 -7.10
C PHE A 6 -0.09 -2.30 -6.48
N ARG A 7 -0.92 -2.62 -5.52
CA ARG A 7 -1.67 -1.62 -4.76
C ARG A 7 -1.35 -1.81 -3.28
N LEU A 8 -1.24 -0.70 -2.57
CA LEU A 8 -1.10 -0.72 -1.12
C LEU A 8 -2.45 -0.46 -0.48
N ARG A 9 -2.74 -1.21 0.57
CA ARG A 9 -3.97 -1.02 1.36
C ARG A 9 -3.57 -0.77 2.80
N PRO A 10 -3.51 0.49 3.21
CA PRO A 10 -3.16 0.81 4.60
C PRO A 10 -4.33 0.51 5.54
N ILE A 11 -3.98 -0.05 6.69
CA ILE A 11 -4.92 -0.23 7.80
C ILE A 11 -4.71 0.92 8.74
N MET A 12 -5.73 1.72 8.93
CA MET A 12 -5.65 2.93 9.73
C MET A 12 -6.18 2.70 11.13
N LYS A 13 -5.64 3.45 12.09
CA LYS A 13 -6.18 3.47 13.45
C LYS A 13 -7.61 4.01 13.40
N GLN A 14 -8.49 3.40 14.19
CA GLN A 14 -9.87 3.84 14.35
C GLN A 14 -10.67 3.84 13.04
N GLY A 15 -10.25 3.03 12.08
CA GLY A 15 -11.03 2.82 10.88
C GLY A 15 -11.08 3.98 9.90
N THR A 16 -10.22 4.97 10.02
CA THR A 16 -10.24 6.08 9.08
C THR A 16 -9.17 5.90 8.02
N ALA A 17 -9.57 5.93 6.76
CA ALA A 17 -8.66 5.93 5.63
C ALA A 17 -8.46 7.34 5.08
N ALA A 18 -9.00 8.34 5.72
CA ALA A 18 -8.92 9.72 5.26
C ALA A 18 -7.49 10.23 5.32
N GLY A 19 -7.08 10.96 4.30
CA GLY A 19 -5.78 11.62 4.28
C GLY A 19 -4.71 10.93 3.47
N ILE A 20 -4.97 9.72 2.95
CA ILE A 20 -4.02 9.08 2.04
C ILE A 20 -4.56 9.18 0.62
N PRO A 21 -3.90 9.94 -0.27
CA PRO A 21 -4.37 10.07 -1.64
C PRO A 21 -4.37 8.72 -2.36
N GLU A 22 -5.38 8.48 -3.17
CA GLU A 22 -5.48 7.23 -3.92
C GLU A 22 -4.28 7.01 -4.84
N THR A 23 -3.72 8.10 -5.37
CA THR A 23 -2.54 8.01 -6.24
C THR A 23 -1.33 7.44 -5.53
N TRP A 24 -1.32 7.42 -4.20
CA TRP A 24 -0.21 6.87 -3.43
C TRP A 24 -0.32 5.37 -3.23
N THR A 25 -1.39 4.75 -3.75
CA THR A 25 -1.63 3.33 -3.49
C THR A 25 -1.30 2.43 -4.67
N HIS A 26 -0.97 2.99 -5.85
CA HIS A 26 -0.68 2.22 -7.06
C HIS A 26 0.79 2.30 -7.42
N TYR A 27 1.42 1.15 -7.65
CA TYR A 27 2.85 1.08 -7.90
C TYR A 27 3.15 0.07 -9.01
N PRO A 28 4.16 0.36 -9.86
CA PRO A 28 4.50 -0.53 -10.97
C PRO A 28 5.32 -1.75 -10.56
N SER A 29 5.91 -1.75 -9.36
CA SER A 29 6.72 -2.86 -8.89
C SER A 29 6.55 -3.02 -7.39
N ILE A 30 6.87 -4.22 -6.87
CA ILE A 30 6.81 -4.46 -5.43
C ILE A 30 7.85 -3.63 -4.68
N GLU A 31 8.99 -3.36 -5.30
CA GLU A 31 10.01 -2.53 -4.68
C GLU A 31 9.53 -1.11 -4.50
N ASP A 32 8.87 -0.56 -5.52
CA ASP A 32 8.27 0.77 -5.42
C ASP A 32 7.15 0.78 -4.39
N ALA A 33 6.37 -0.29 -4.33
CA ALA A 33 5.31 -0.41 -3.33
C ALA A 33 5.88 -0.40 -1.92
N ARG A 34 6.99 -1.11 -1.69
CA ARG A 34 7.64 -1.11 -0.38
C ARG A 34 8.12 0.27 0.02
N ALA A 35 8.71 1.00 -0.93
CA ALA A 35 9.15 2.37 -0.67
C ALA A 35 7.94 3.27 -0.35
N GLY A 36 6.86 3.11 -1.09
CA GLY A 36 5.64 3.87 -0.84
C GLY A 36 5.03 3.56 0.52
N ALA A 37 5.09 2.30 0.94
CA ALA A 37 4.61 1.91 2.27
C ALA A 37 5.40 2.60 3.37
N GLN A 38 6.71 2.73 3.22
CA GLN A 38 7.52 3.42 4.21
C GLN A 38 7.14 4.89 4.31
N LEU A 39 6.77 5.52 3.20
CA LEU A 39 6.26 6.88 3.24
C LEU A 39 4.92 6.95 3.96
N MET A 40 4.04 5.97 3.75
CA MET A 40 2.77 5.92 4.47
C MET A 40 2.98 5.80 5.97
N TYR A 41 3.99 5.06 6.39
CA TYR A 41 4.29 4.86 7.81
C TYR A 41 4.78 6.14 8.51
N ARG A 42 5.06 7.20 7.77
CA ARG A 42 5.32 8.51 8.37
C ARG A 42 4.07 9.08 9.04
N ASN A 43 2.90 8.63 8.59
CA ASN A 43 1.65 8.95 9.26
C ASN A 43 1.48 7.96 10.41
N ASP A 44 1.48 8.44 11.64
CA ASP A 44 1.40 7.58 12.82
C ASP A 44 0.02 6.92 12.99
N ARG A 45 -0.96 7.31 12.20
CA ARG A 45 -2.27 6.66 12.18
C ARG A 45 -2.27 5.38 11.36
N VAL A 46 -1.22 5.14 10.57
CA VAL A 46 -1.12 3.92 9.78
C VAL A 46 -0.59 2.80 10.67
N LEU A 47 -1.41 1.76 10.86
CA LEU A 47 -1.03 0.60 11.67
C LEU A 47 -0.21 -0.40 10.87
N ARG A 48 -0.70 -0.79 9.71
CA ARG A 48 -0.06 -1.77 8.83
C ARG A 48 -0.38 -1.42 7.39
N VAL A 49 0.46 -1.88 6.48
CA VAL A 49 0.24 -1.72 5.05
C VAL A 49 0.32 -3.09 4.39
N MET A 50 -0.71 -3.41 3.62
CA MET A 50 -0.80 -4.65 2.87
C MET A 50 -0.55 -4.37 1.39
N ALA A 51 0.30 -5.17 0.76
CA ALA A 51 0.50 -5.12 -0.69
C ALA A 51 -0.37 -6.17 -1.36
N VAL A 52 -1.08 -5.77 -2.40
CA VAL A 52 -1.91 -6.67 -3.20
C VAL A 52 -1.63 -6.45 -4.68
N ILE A 53 -1.99 -7.44 -5.49
CA ILE A 53 -1.93 -7.30 -6.95
C ILE A 53 -3.11 -6.44 -7.38
N ASP A 54 -2.82 -5.36 -8.11
CA ASP A 54 -3.82 -4.34 -8.43
C ASP A 54 -5.00 -4.90 -9.23
N SER A 55 -4.71 -5.75 -10.22
CA SER A 55 -5.75 -6.24 -11.13
C SER A 55 -6.76 -7.17 -10.48
N VAL A 56 -6.35 -7.96 -9.49
CA VAL A 56 -7.21 -8.98 -8.88
C VAL A 56 -7.36 -8.82 -7.38
N GLY A 57 -6.59 -7.94 -6.76
CA GLY A 57 -6.68 -7.71 -5.32
C GLY A 57 -6.10 -8.84 -4.47
N SER A 58 -5.37 -9.77 -5.08
CA SER A 58 -4.77 -10.88 -4.34
C SER A 58 -3.67 -10.39 -3.42
N PHE A 59 -3.68 -10.88 -2.20
CA PHE A 59 -2.68 -10.54 -1.19
C PHE A 59 -1.29 -10.98 -1.63
N VAL A 60 -0.31 -10.11 -1.46
CA VAL A 60 1.09 -10.41 -1.73
C VAL A 60 1.87 -10.52 -0.42
N GLU A 61 1.90 -9.45 0.35
CA GLU A 61 2.66 -9.46 1.60
C GLU A 61 2.22 -8.30 2.50
N TRP A 62 2.51 -8.45 3.79
CA TRP A 62 2.46 -7.31 4.71
C TRP A 62 3.79 -6.59 4.66
N ILE A 63 3.74 -5.27 4.54
CA ILE A 63 4.96 -4.44 4.57
C ILE A 63 5.02 -3.81 5.95
N GLU A 64 5.99 -4.21 6.74
CA GLU A 64 6.13 -3.74 8.11
C GLU A 64 6.79 -2.36 8.17
N ARG A 65 6.51 -1.66 9.25
CA ARG A 65 7.07 -0.33 9.51
C ARG A 65 8.61 -0.36 9.59
#